data_3f8c5c8e60da9504e29e5d9f787c1ba3
#
_entry.id   3f8c5c8e60da9504e29e5d9f787c1ba3
#
_cell.length_a   1.000
_cell.length_b   1.000
_cell.length_c   1.000
_cell.angle_alpha   90.00
_cell.angle_beta   90.00
_cell.angle_gamma   90.00
#
_symmetry.space_group_name_H-M   'P 1'
#
loop_
_entity.id
_entity.type
_entity.pdbx_description
1 polymer ?
#
loop_
_entity_poly.entity_id
_entity_poly.type
_entity_poly.pdbx_seq_one_letter_code
_entity_poly.pdbx_strand_id
1 'polypeptide(L)'
;MGELTLLLLRIAFLAVLWGFVFAIVYALRSDLFGQKVRRMPAPAAAAPFAATAPAAAAPAAAPTPRPAVDRNQSGSLGARHLVITSGAKEGLEIDLPDEVLTIGRSSESGLVIRDDYTSTHHARLLLWNDGWVIQDLDSTNGTYLDGARVIVPTHVPLNTPVKIGTTSFELRR
;
A
#
# COMPACT_ATOMS: atom_id res chain seq x y z
N MET A 1 -60.26 -13.28 -6.83
CA MET A 1 -58.97 -13.73 -7.40
C MET A 1 -57.83 -12.67 -7.23
N GLY A 2 -58.09 -11.55 -6.55
CA GLY A 2 -57.11 -10.46 -6.49
C GLY A 2 -56.04 -10.53 -5.39
N GLU A 3 -56.40 -11.01 -4.21
CA GLU A 3 -55.50 -10.92 -3.04
C GLU A 3 -54.30 -11.86 -3.12
N LEU A 4 -54.54 -13.11 -3.54
CA LEU A 4 -53.47 -14.11 -3.66
C LEU A 4 -52.47 -13.77 -4.80
N THR A 5 -52.98 -13.25 -5.92
CA THR A 5 -52.15 -12.80 -7.03
C THR A 5 -51.32 -11.57 -6.68
N LEU A 6 -51.89 -10.63 -5.92
CA LEU A 6 -51.16 -9.47 -5.42
C LEU A 6 -50.06 -9.86 -4.41
N LEU A 7 -50.34 -10.82 -3.54
CA LEU A 7 -49.35 -11.33 -2.59
C LEU A 7 -48.21 -12.04 -3.30
N LEU A 8 -48.49 -12.89 -4.30
CA LEU A 8 -47.47 -13.56 -5.11
C LEU A 8 -46.60 -12.55 -5.88
N LEU A 9 -47.22 -11.51 -6.47
CA LEU A 9 -46.53 -10.47 -7.18
C LEU A 9 -45.59 -9.68 -6.25
N ARG A 10 -46.03 -9.36 -5.03
CA ARG A 10 -45.18 -8.70 -4.01
C ARG A 10 -43.98 -9.54 -3.61
N ILE A 11 -44.18 -10.84 -3.36
CA ILE A 11 -43.10 -11.75 -2.99
C ILE A 11 -42.09 -11.86 -4.15
N ALA A 12 -42.58 -12.03 -5.39
CA ALA A 12 -41.73 -12.10 -6.58
C ALA A 12 -40.92 -10.80 -6.76
N PHE A 13 -41.53 -9.64 -6.60
CA PHE A 13 -40.86 -8.35 -6.67
C PHE A 13 -39.79 -8.20 -5.60
N LEU A 14 -40.09 -8.55 -4.35
CA LEU A 14 -39.11 -8.49 -3.24
C LEU A 14 -37.95 -9.45 -3.49
N ALA A 15 -38.19 -10.65 -4.00
CA ALA A 15 -37.14 -11.62 -4.33
C ALA A 15 -36.17 -11.07 -5.41
N VAL A 16 -36.73 -10.47 -6.45
CA VAL A 16 -35.94 -9.84 -7.54
C VAL A 16 -35.16 -8.63 -6.98
N LEU A 17 -35.79 -7.79 -6.17
CA LEU A 17 -35.14 -6.63 -5.55
C LEU A 17 -33.94 -7.06 -4.66
N TRP A 18 -34.17 -8.05 -3.80
CA TRP A 18 -33.08 -8.56 -2.93
C TRP A 18 -31.99 -9.24 -3.75
N GLY A 19 -32.30 -10.00 -4.79
CA GLY A 19 -31.33 -10.58 -5.71
C GLY A 19 -30.46 -9.50 -6.36
N PHE A 20 -31.05 -8.39 -6.78
CA PHE A 20 -30.35 -7.26 -7.36
C PHE A 20 -29.43 -6.57 -6.33
N VAL A 21 -29.93 -6.35 -5.11
CA VAL A 21 -29.11 -5.77 -4.02
C VAL A 21 -27.90 -6.66 -3.71
N PHE A 22 -28.12 -7.98 -3.60
CA PHE A 22 -27.02 -8.92 -3.37
C PHE A 22 -26.02 -8.93 -4.54
N ALA A 23 -26.49 -8.84 -5.78
CA ALA A 23 -25.61 -8.76 -6.95
C ALA A 23 -24.75 -7.51 -6.94
N ILE A 24 -25.32 -6.35 -6.58
CA ILE A 24 -24.55 -5.09 -6.43
C ILE A 24 -23.52 -5.20 -5.31
N VAL A 25 -23.93 -5.68 -4.13
CA VAL A 25 -23.02 -5.85 -3.00
C VAL A 25 -21.88 -6.82 -3.34
N TYR A 26 -22.18 -7.90 -4.04
CA TYR A 26 -21.19 -8.86 -4.51
C TYR A 26 -20.22 -8.25 -5.53
N ALA A 27 -20.75 -7.48 -6.49
CA ALA A 27 -19.95 -6.77 -7.50
C ALA A 27 -19.02 -5.74 -6.84
N LEU A 28 -19.55 -4.92 -5.92
CA LEU A 28 -18.77 -3.94 -5.15
C LEU A 28 -17.69 -4.61 -4.30
N ARG A 29 -18.02 -5.72 -3.65
CA ARG A 29 -17.04 -6.48 -2.87
C ARG A 29 -15.94 -7.06 -3.75
N SER A 30 -16.28 -7.55 -4.95
CA SER A 30 -15.30 -8.07 -5.91
C SER A 30 -14.39 -6.98 -6.44
N ASP A 31 -14.90 -5.76 -6.61
CA ASP A 31 -14.14 -4.61 -7.12
C ASP A 31 -13.22 -4.03 -6.03
N LEU A 32 -13.71 -3.97 -4.79
CA LEU A 32 -12.93 -3.48 -3.64
C LEU A 32 -11.86 -4.46 -3.14
N PHE A 33 -12.06 -5.79 -3.30
CA PHE A 33 -11.14 -6.81 -2.79
C PHE A 33 -10.54 -7.70 -3.89
N GLY A 34 -10.90 -7.49 -5.17
CA GLY A 34 -10.63 -8.38 -6.29
C GLY A 34 -9.66 -7.87 -7.35
N GLN A 35 -8.92 -6.80 -7.14
CA GLN A 35 -7.89 -6.39 -8.10
C GLN A 35 -6.68 -7.34 -8.04
N LYS A 36 -6.83 -8.54 -8.61
CA LYS A 36 -5.70 -9.28 -9.15
C LYS A 36 -5.12 -8.43 -10.27
N VAL A 37 -3.99 -7.79 -9.97
CA VAL A 37 -3.16 -7.14 -10.99
C VAL A 37 -2.89 -8.18 -12.08
N ARG A 38 -3.57 -8.03 -13.20
CA ARG A 38 -3.29 -8.79 -14.42
C ARG A 38 -1.94 -8.28 -14.91
N ARG A 39 -0.87 -9.00 -14.59
CA ARG A 39 0.45 -8.77 -15.19
C ARG A 39 0.23 -8.87 -16.69
N MET A 40 0.34 -7.74 -17.39
CA MET A 40 0.49 -7.74 -18.84
C MET A 40 1.78 -8.51 -19.16
N PRO A 41 1.73 -9.48 -20.09
CA PRO A 41 2.96 -10.07 -20.60
C PRO A 41 3.81 -8.95 -21.20
N ALA A 42 5.06 -8.89 -20.81
CA ALA A 42 6.02 -7.99 -21.45
C ALA A 42 6.01 -8.24 -22.95
N PRO A 43 6.02 -7.20 -23.82
CA PRO A 43 6.13 -7.40 -25.24
C PRO A 43 7.43 -8.15 -25.52
N ALA A 44 7.30 -9.28 -26.22
CA ALA A 44 8.43 -10.08 -26.68
C ALA A 44 9.38 -9.19 -27.48
N ALA A 45 10.62 -9.16 -27.04
CA ALA A 45 11.71 -8.47 -27.72
C ALA A 45 11.85 -8.99 -29.13
N ALA A 46 11.73 -8.10 -30.10
CA ALA A 46 12.08 -8.35 -31.48
C ALA A 46 13.59 -8.67 -31.58
N ALA A 47 13.87 -9.69 -32.32
CA ALA A 47 15.21 -10.25 -32.58
C ALA A 47 16.16 -9.34 -33.39
N PRO A 48 17.42 -9.72 -33.53
CA PRO A 48 18.57 -8.81 -33.58
C PRO A 48 18.96 -8.41 -35.01
N PHE A 49 19.39 -7.18 -35.18
CA PHE A 49 20.25 -6.84 -36.33
C PHE A 49 21.72 -6.96 -35.94
N ALA A 50 22.39 -7.87 -36.60
CA ALA A 50 23.81 -8.02 -36.57
C ALA A 50 24.48 -6.85 -37.33
N ALA A 51 25.46 -6.21 -36.73
CA ALA A 51 26.52 -5.50 -37.45
C ALA A 51 27.78 -5.44 -36.58
N THR A 52 28.71 -6.28 -36.96
CA THR A 52 30.19 -6.15 -37.05
C THR A 52 30.92 -5.23 -36.06
N ALA A 53 31.84 -5.87 -35.34
CA ALA A 53 32.94 -5.30 -34.54
C ALA A 53 34.01 -4.60 -35.46
N PRO A 54 35.08 -3.91 -34.95
CA PRO A 54 35.90 -4.37 -33.84
C PRO A 54 36.51 -3.29 -32.90
N ALA A 55 36.98 -3.80 -31.77
CA ALA A 55 38.17 -3.42 -30.99
C ALA A 55 38.21 -2.14 -30.15
N ALA A 56 38.29 -2.29 -28.85
CA ALA A 56 39.50 -2.12 -28.04
C ALA A 56 39.14 -2.10 -26.55
N ALA A 57 39.92 -2.83 -25.81
CA ALA A 57 39.79 -3.14 -24.38
C ALA A 57 39.93 -1.94 -23.45
N ALA A 58 39.08 -1.90 -22.42
CA ALA A 58 39.42 -1.47 -21.08
C ALA A 58 38.58 -2.26 -20.07
N PRO A 59 39.15 -2.81 -18.99
CA PRO A 59 38.39 -3.61 -18.03
C PRO A 59 37.54 -2.69 -17.19
N ALA A 60 36.24 -2.68 -17.44
CA ALA A 60 35.25 -2.11 -16.52
C ALA A 60 35.16 -3.01 -15.29
N ALA A 61 35.47 -2.46 -14.13
CA ALA A 61 35.30 -3.06 -12.85
C ALA A 61 33.86 -3.60 -12.72
N ALA A 62 33.75 -4.89 -12.44
CA ALA A 62 32.49 -5.55 -12.12
C ALA A 62 31.82 -4.80 -10.97
N PRO A 63 30.48 -4.54 -11.04
CA PRO A 63 29.76 -4.07 -9.87
C PRO A 63 29.83 -5.19 -8.84
N THR A 64 30.48 -4.91 -7.72
CA THR A 64 30.45 -5.76 -6.55
C THR A 64 29.00 -6.05 -6.20
N PRO A 65 28.59 -7.33 -6.04
CA PRO A 65 27.26 -7.64 -5.55
C PRO A 65 27.13 -7.00 -4.17
N ARG A 66 26.25 -6.00 -4.05
CA ARG A 66 25.79 -5.56 -2.75
C ARG A 66 25.25 -6.80 -2.04
N PRO A 67 25.65 -7.05 -0.77
CA PRO A 67 25.04 -8.14 -0.02
C PRO A 67 23.54 -7.96 -0.10
N ALA A 68 22.85 -8.97 -0.58
CA ALA A 68 21.41 -9.05 -0.43
C ALA A 68 21.15 -9.02 1.07
N VAL A 69 20.72 -7.88 1.57
CA VAL A 69 20.23 -7.77 2.93
C VAL A 69 19.05 -8.72 2.97
N ASP A 70 19.17 -9.77 3.75
CA ASP A 70 18.10 -10.72 4.03
C ASP A 70 16.88 -9.93 4.52
N ARG A 71 15.95 -9.63 3.59
CA ARG A 71 14.69 -8.91 3.85
C ARG A 71 13.70 -9.71 4.69
N ASN A 72 14.13 -10.86 5.23
CA ASN A 72 13.20 -11.83 5.77
C ASN A 72 13.25 -12.01 7.29
N GLN A 73 13.98 -11.20 8.07
CA GLN A 73 14.13 -11.48 9.51
C GLN A 73 14.08 -10.27 10.44
N SER A 74 13.59 -9.12 10.01
CA SER A 74 13.34 -8.03 10.95
C SER A 74 11.94 -7.49 10.73
N GLY A 75 10.95 -8.32 10.99
CA GLY A 75 9.60 -7.84 11.20
C GLY A 75 9.64 -6.76 12.30
N SER A 76 8.75 -5.80 12.24
CA SER A 76 8.56 -4.76 13.24
C SER A 76 8.09 -5.32 14.61
N LEU A 77 8.40 -6.59 14.89
CA LEU A 77 8.16 -7.24 16.17
C LEU A 77 8.73 -6.38 17.30
N GLY A 78 7.82 -5.81 18.10
CA GLY A 78 8.18 -4.99 19.25
C GLY A 78 8.51 -3.53 18.94
N ALA A 79 8.14 -3.00 17.77
CA ALA A 79 8.13 -1.56 17.55
C ALA A 79 7.10 -0.93 18.49
N ARG A 80 7.54 0.06 19.28
CA ARG A 80 6.69 0.80 20.22
C ARG A 80 6.57 2.26 19.85
N HIS A 81 7.54 2.78 19.13
CA HIS A 81 7.64 4.19 18.81
C HIS A 81 7.78 4.41 17.30
N LEU A 82 7.19 5.48 16.84
CA LEU A 82 7.38 6.05 15.52
C LEU A 82 8.20 7.32 15.69
N VAL A 83 9.36 7.41 15.06
CA VAL A 83 10.25 8.57 15.13
C VAL A 83 10.29 9.27 13.78
N ILE A 84 9.99 10.56 13.75
CA ILE A 84 10.06 11.37 12.53
C ILE A 84 11.52 11.74 12.29
N THR A 85 12.06 11.30 11.15
CA THR A 85 13.47 11.49 10.77
C THR A 85 13.67 12.67 9.83
N SER A 86 12.59 13.18 9.21
CA SER A 86 12.65 14.33 8.30
C SER A 86 11.30 15.01 8.19
N GLY A 87 11.29 16.31 7.96
CA GLY A 87 10.09 17.13 7.76
C GLY A 87 9.85 18.14 8.88
N ALA A 88 8.67 18.78 8.87
CA ALA A 88 8.33 19.85 9.80
C ALA A 88 8.32 19.44 11.29
N LYS A 89 8.26 18.15 11.58
CA LYS A 89 8.21 17.57 12.92
C LYS A 89 9.39 16.62 13.17
N GLU A 90 10.52 16.83 12.52
CA GLU A 90 11.72 16.03 12.71
C GLU A 90 12.10 15.94 14.20
N GLY A 91 12.45 14.74 14.66
CA GLY A 91 12.77 14.45 16.05
C GLY A 91 11.56 14.17 16.94
N LEU A 92 10.33 14.30 16.43
CA LEU A 92 9.14 13.92 17.19
C LEU A 92 9.04 12.40 17.26
N GLU A 93 8.86 11.90 18.47
CA GLU A 93 8.60 10.51 18.79
C GLU A 93 7.14 10.35 19.23
N ILE A 94 6.46 9.35 18.68
CA ILE A 94 5.05 9.06 18.95
C ILE A 94 4.94 7.59 19.32
N ASP A 95 4.25 7.30 20.42
CA ASP A 95 3.91 5.94 20.80
C ASP A 95 2.96 5.34 19.78
N LEU A 96 3.24 4.12 19.34
CA LEU A 96 2.37 3.39 18.44
C LEU A 96 1.15 2.87 19.21
N PRO A 97 -0.07 3.07 18.69
CA PRO A 97 -1.27 2.50 19.29
C PRO A 97 -1.30 0.98 19.13
N ASP A 98 -2.18 0.31 19.89
CA ASP A 98 -2.26 -1.16 19.87
C ASP A 98 -2.81 -1.77 18.58
N GLU A 99 -3.47 -0.99 17.71
CA GLU A 99 -4.13 -1.53 16.53
C GLU A 99 -3.81 -0.77 15.24
N VAL A 100 -4.19 0.50 15.16
CA VAL A 100 -4.13 1.29 13.91
C VAL A 100 -3.67 2.72 14.17
N LEU A 101 -2.68 3.17 13.43
CA LEU A 101 -2.28 4.58 13.37
C LEU A 101 -2.62 5.15 11.98
N THR A 102 -3.55 6.09 11.93
CA THR A 102 -3.88 6.82 10.71
C THR A 102 -2.90 7.96 10.47
N ILE A 103 -2.53 8.18 9.22
CA ILE A 103 -1.54 9.20 8.81
C ILE A 103 -2.15 10.05 7.71
N GLY A 104 -2.11 11.36 7.88
CA GLY A 104 -2.66 12.27 6.87
C GLY A 104 -2.66 13.73 7.31
N ARG A 105 -3.21 14.60 6.44
CA ARG A 105 -3.32 16.03 6.71
C ARG A 105 -4.51 16.37 7.62
N SER A 106 -5.49 15.45 7.75
CA SER A 106 -6.62 15.64 8.65
C SER A 106 -6.16 15.77 10.10
N SER A 107 -6.81 16.67 10.85
CA SER A 107 -6.61 16.80 12.29
C SER A 107 -7.08 15.58 13.09
N GLU A 108 -7.88 14.72 12.47
CA GLU A 108 -8.36 13.46 13.05
C GLU A 108 -7.38 12.30 12.87
N SER A 109 -6.32 12.50 12.09
CA SER A 109 -5.27 11.49 11.92
C SER A 109 -4.43 11.35 13.18
N GLY A 110 -4.07 10.12 13.55
CA GLY A 110 -3.18 9.85 14.68
C GLY A 110 -1.80 10.48 14.49
N LEU A 111 -1.28 10.48 13.26
CA LEU A 111 -0.11 11.27 12.86
C LEU A 111 -0.55 12.34 11.84
N VAL A 112 -0.62 13.58 12.29
CA VAL A 112 -0.96 14.72 11.43
C VAL A 112 0.28 15.26 10.74
N ILE A 113 0.33 15.16 9.41
CA ILE A 113 1.37 15.72 8.54
C ILE A 113 0.75 16.86 7.75
N ARG A 114 1.21 18.09 7.99
CA ARG A 114 0.71 19.30 7.34
C ARG A 114 1.66 19.75 6.24
N ASP A 115 1.67 19.03 5.14
CA ASP A 115 2.34 19.47 3.91
C ASP A 115 1.39 19.36 2.71
N ASP A 116 1.74 20.04 1.61
CA ASP A 116 0.93 20.09 0.40
C ASP A 116 0.94 18.77 -0.39
N TYR A 117 1.87 17.88 -0.06
CA TYR A 117 2.04 16.59 -0.72
C TYR A 117 1.35 15.45 0.02
N THR A 118 0.79 15.72 1.21
CA THR A 118 0.09 14.72 2.02
C THR A 118 -1.42 14.85 1.87
N SER A 119 -2.07 13.76 1.48
CA SER A 119 -3.53 13.67 1.36
C SER A 119 -4.22 13.76 2.73
N THR A 120 -5.50 14.11 2.76
CA THR A 120 -6.30 14.19 4.00
C THR A 120 -6.24 12.88 4.79
N HIS A 121 -6.43 11.76 4.10
CA HIS A 121 -6.18 10.40 4.58
C HIS A 121 -5.14 9.79 3.63
N HIS A 122 -3.88 9.74 4.04
CA HIS A 122 -2.79 9.38 3.15
C HIS A 122 -2.43 7.90 3.25
N ALA A 123 -2.20 7.44 4.47
CA ALA A 123 -1.81 6.07 4.75
C ALA A 123 -2.27 5.64 6.15
N ARG A 124 -2.16 4.37 6.44
CA ARG A 124 -2.34 3.82 7.78
C ARG A 124 -1.30 2.75 8.09
N LEU A 125 -0.85 2.73 9.32
CA LEU A 125 -0.12 1.64 9.92
C LEU A 125 -1.08 0.73 10.66
N LEU A 126 -0.98 -0.56 10.43
CA LEU A 126 -1.82 -1.61 11.02
C LEU A 126 -0.90 -2.60 11.73
N LEU A 127 -1.26 -3.03 12.93
CA LEU A 127 -0.61 -4.16 13.57
C LEU A 127 -1.20 -5.46 13.01
N TRP A 128 -0.38 -6.28 12.33
CA TRP A 128 -0.80 -7.54 11.73
C TRP A 128 0.19 -8.65 12.08
N ASN A 129 -0.28 -9.70 12.77
CA ASN A 129 0.54 -10.84 13.20
C ASN A 129 1.85 -10.40 13.88
N ASP A 130 1.74 -9.55 14.89
CA ASP A 130 2.85 -8.98 15.66
C ASP A 130 3.84 -8.11 14.87
N GLY A 131 3.50 -7.71 13.64
CA GLY A 131 4.29 -6.80 12.81
C GLY A 131 3.49 -5.63 12.27
N TRP A 132 4.14 -4.46 12.15
CA TRP A 132 3.51 -3.28 11.57
C TRP A 132 3.50 -3.35 10.04
N VAL A 133 2.35 -3.06 9.46
CA VAL A 133 2.12 -3.02 8.02
C VAL A 133 1.68 -1.62 7.64
N ILE A 134 2.35 -1.02 6.64
CA ILE A 134 1.92 0.24 6.03
C ILE A 134 1.02 -0.03 4.84
N GLN A 135 -0.09 0.68 4.77
CA GLN A 135 -1.01 0.67 3.66
C GLN A 135 -1.25 2.09 3.17
N ASP A 136 -1.02 2.32 1.89
CA ASP A 136 -1.42 3.55 1.21
C ASP A 136 -2.94 3.58 1.01
N LEU A 137 -3.58 4.72 1.24
CA LEU A 137 -5.02 4.90 1.12
C LEU A 137 -5.38 5.66 -0.18
N ASP A 138 -4.78 5.24 -1.29
CA ASP A 138 -4.94 5.88 -2.60
C ASP A 138 -4.53 7.36 -2.56
N SER A 139 -3.37 7.60 -1.97
CA SER A 139 -2.85 8.94 -1.80
C SER A 139 -2.39 9.54 -3.14
N THR A 140 -2.48 10.86 -3.26
CA THR A 140 -2.12 11.57 -4.50
C THR A 140 -0.65 11.39 -4.89
N ASN A 141 0.25 11.44 -3.93
CA ASN A 141 1.71 11.37 -4.18
C ASN A 141 2.34 10.02 -3.83
N GLY A 142 1.61 9.15 -3.16
CA GLY A 142 2.05 7.82 -2.76
C GLY A 142 2.86 7.79 -1.48
N THR A 143 2.88 6.61 -0.89
CA THR A 143 3.70 6.24 0.26
C THR A 143 4.91 5.44 -0.23
N TYR A 144 6.08 5.67 0.34
CA TYR A 144 7.31 4.99 -0.03
C TYR A 144 7.95 4.32 1.19
N LEU A 145 8.37 3.08 1.05
CA LEU A 145 9.11 2.31 2.06
C LEU A 145 10.50 2.01 1.48
N ASP A 146 11.55 2.47 2.14
CA ASP A 146 12.93 2.33 1.65
C ASP A 146 13.11 2.77 0.19
N GLY A 147 12.44 3.85 -0.20
CA GLY A 147 12.44 4.38 -1.57
C GLY A 147 11.55 3.63 -2.57
N ALA A 148 10.99 2.48 -2.21
CA ALA A 148 10.05 1.75 -3.05
C ALA A 148 8.60 2.19 -2.77
N ARG A 149 7.81 2.41 -3.83
CA ARG A 149 6.40 2.79 -3.67
C ARG A 149 5.57 1.63 -3.12
N VAL A 150 4.80 1.91 -2.08
CA VAL A 150 3.85 0.97 -1.47
C VAL A 150 2.58 0.92 -2.32
N ILE A 151 2.34 -0.22 -2.98
CA ILE A 151 1.15 -0.45 -3.81
C ILE A 151 0.17 -1.38 -3.09
N VAL A 152 0.69 -2.28 -2.29
CA VAL A 152 -0.07 -3.23 -1.47
C VAL A 152 0.36 -3.09 -0.01
N PRO A 153 -0.46 -3.50 0.96
CA PRO A 153 -0.06 -3.51 2.36
C PRO A 153 1.29 -4.23 2.53
N THR A 154 2.28 -3.54 3.08
CA THR A 154 3.67 -4.00 3.14
C THR A 154 4.20 -3.91 4.56
N HIS A 155 4.87 -4.96 5.03
CA HIS A 155 5.53 -4.95 6.34
C HIS A 155 6.61 -3.88 6.41
N VAL A 156 6.63 -3.13 7.52
CA VAL A 156 7.62 -2.09 7.80
C VAL A 156 8.65 -2.64 8.76
N PRO A 157 9.90 -2.91 8.31
CA PRO A 157 10.96 -3.32 9.22
C PRO A 157 11.35 -2.19 10.18
N LEU A 158 11.95 -2.55 11.31
CA LEU A 158 12.52 -1.55 12.23
C LEU A 158 13.62 -0.73 11.54
N ASN A 159 13.72 0.54 11.90
CA ASN A 159 14.72 1.48 11.38
C ASN A 159 14.74 1.58 9.84
N THR A 160 13.60 1.34 9.21
CA THR A 160 13.43 1.47 7.77
C THR A 160 12.62 2.74 7.49
N PRO A 161 13.11 3.65 6.64
CA PRO A 161 12.44 4.91 6.38
C PRO A 161 11.15 4.71 5.58
N VAL A 162 10.05 5.22 6.11
CA VAL A 162 8.78 5.40 5.42
C VAL A 162 8.64 6.88 5.07
N LYS A 163 8.45 7.19 3.80
CA LYS A 163 8.30 8.56 3.31
C LYS A 163 6.87 8.82 2.83
N ILE A 164 6.31 9.92 3.33
CA ILE A 164 4.99 10.44 2.97
C ILE A 164 5.13 11.94 2.72
N GLY A 165 4.91 12.38 1.48
CA GLY A 165 5.13 13.78 1.10
C GLY A 165 6.57 14.21 1.38
N THR A 166 6.75 15.24 2.19
CA THR A 166 8.07 15.75 2.63
C THR A 166 8.53 15.14 3.94
N THR A 167 7.70 14.35 4.61
CA THR A 167 7.97 13.77 5.93
C THR A 167 8.46 12.33 5.78
N SER A 168 9.50 11.99 6.53
CA SER A 168 9.97 10.61 6.67
C SER A 168 9.96 10.20 8.14
N PHE A 169 9.65 8.94 8.41
CA PHE A 169 9.66 8.38 9.75
C PHE A 169 10.13 6.92 9.74
N GLU A 170 10.52 6.43 10.89
CA GLU A 170 10.96 5.06 11.11
C GLU A 170 10.26 4.47 12.33
N LEU A 171 10.10 3.15 12.34
CA LEU A 171 9.62 2.43 13.51
C LEU A 171 10.80 2.00 14.38
N ARG A 172 10.71 2.27 15.69
CA ARG A 172 11.73 1.92 16.69
C ARG A 172 11.12 1.18 17.88
N ARG A 173 12.00 0.48 18.63
CA ARG A 173 11.63 -0.22 19.88
C ARG A 173 11.63 0.73 21.06
#